data_4e57500f1024db8f2873918fca99ef6c
#
_entry.id   4e57500f1024db8f2873918fca99ef6c
#
_cell.length_a   1.000
_cell.length_b   1.000
_cell.length_c   1.000
_cell.angle_alpha   90.00
_cell.angle_beta   90.00
_cell.angle_gamma   90.00
#
_symmetry.space_group_name_H-M   'P 1'
#
loop_
_entity.id
_entity.type
_entity.pdbx_description
1 polymer ?
#
loop_
_entity_poly.entity_id
_entity_poly.type
_entity_poly.pdbx_seq_one_letter_code
_entity_poly.pdbx_strand_id
1 'polypeptide(L)'
;MKTIIILVWFLLEHIFFIMNSHAQEFTVIPTTKNTVKEYIHGIELTDHFRWLEDKNQTDVIDWTRKQHDATVDFIKKTAPDIPGLDEEIKALFDREMSSPPRLKKDREFISKKKKGELQFSLYTIFNGEEIKIFDPVLLDPSGKTSITSITYNKNASKAAIGTQSKGAEITDIRIIDTKTGKQIGETLYGIGSFSWAKDESKAFITPRTKELIDKQSPLAVYLHTLGQNPITAQKLVEPSDAKISAWIYETEYEDFQVWGEGDFYTNTIKFRTIQSNENPKTIYSSKEYKAYPEFRNNDIYWMTNDHAPNFKVMKSNVNSPEFATATTLIPEGETVIDGFEITNSWIIVQDKKDIMTRLKVYDLQGNYHKELELPEFGN
;
A
#
# COMPACT_ATOMS: atom_id res chain seq x y z
N MET A 1 71.12 -6.21 -8.89
CA MET A 1 70.72 -6.78 -7.56
C MET A 1 69.58 -6.02 -6.90
N LYS A 2 69.61 -4.69 -6.76
CA LYS A 2 68.50 -3.94 -6.09
C LYS A 2 67.11 -4.11 -6.75
N THR A 3 67.04 -4.16 -8.07
CA THR A 3 65.75 -4.30 -8.81
C THR A 3 65.10 -5.69 -8.63
N ILE A 4 65.91 -6.73 -8.52
CA ILE A 4 65.43 -8.10 -8.32
C ILE A 4 64.87 -8.27 -6.89
N ILE A 5 65.44 -7.63 -5.89
CA ILE A 5 65.02 -7.66 -4.51
C ILE A 5 63.64 -6.96 -4.36
N ILE A 6 63.40 -5.86 -5.05
CA ILE A 6 62.13 -5.14 -5.04
C ILE A 6 61.01 -5.97 -5.70
N LEU A 7 61.31 -6.67 -6.81
CA LEU A 7 60.34 -7.55 -7.49
C LEU A 7 59.98 -8.76 -6.61
N VAL A 8 60.93 -9.35 -5.90
CA VAL A 8 60.69 -10.47 -5.01
C VAL A 8 59.87 -10.03 -3.78
N TRP A 9 60.09 -8.80 -3.28
CA TRP A 9 59.33 -8.25 -2.16
C TRP A 9 57.86 -7.99 -2.56
N PHE A 10 57.63 -7.41 -3.75
CA PHE A 10 56.31 -7.21 -4.32
C PHE A 10 55.55 -8.52 -4.56
N LEU A 11 56.24 -9.55 -5.06
CA LEU A 11 55.67 -10.89 -5.24
C LEU A 11 55.32 -11.54 -3.89
N LEU A 12 56.13 -11.37 -2.88
CA LEU A 12 55.89 -11.91 -1.53
C LEU A 12 54.69 -11.20 -0.85
N GLU A 13 54.56 -9.88 -0.99
CA GLU A 13 53.40 -9.13 -0.51
C GLU A 13 52.09 -9.57 -1.20
N HIS A 14 52.11 -9.79 -2.52
CA HIS A 14 50.96 -10.25 -3.28
C HIS A 14 50.58 -11.70 -2.91
N ILE A 15 51.56 -12.58 -2.68
CA ILE A 15 51.33 -13.95 -2.22
C ILE A 15 50.76 -13.95 -0.80
N PHE A 16 51.24 -13.06 0.07
CA PHE A 16 50.73 -12.92 1.44
C PHE A 16 49.27 -12.38 1.46
N PHE A 17 48.97 -11.48 0.54
CA PHE A 17 47.58 -10.96 0.38
C PHE A 17 46.61 -12.03 -0.16
N ILE A 18 47.08 -12.86 -1.10
CA ILE A 18 46.28 -13.97 -1.66
C ILE A 18 46.09 -15.09 -0.63
N MET A 19 47.07 -15.35 0.24
CA MET A 19 46.97 -16.40 1.28
C MET A 19 46.06 -16.01 2.45
N ASN A 20 45.77 -14.70 2.64
CA ASN A 20 44.86 -14.26 3.72
C ASN A 20 43.40 -14.05 3.25
N SER A 21 43.12 -14.19 1.96
CA SER A 21 41.74 -14.18 1.47
C SER A 21 41.08 -15.57 1.63
N HIS A 22 41.05 -16.10 2.86
CA HIS A 22 40.13 -17.18 3.17
C HIS A 22 38.74 -16.55 3.23
N ALA A 23 37.98 -16.66 2.14
CA ALA A 23 36.55 -16.46 2.21
C ALA A 23 36.02 -17.41 3.28
N GLN A 24 35.52 -16.87 4.38
CA GLN A 24 34.99 -17.68 5.47
C GLN A 24 33.76 -18.40 4.92
N GLU A 25 33.84 -19.72 4.80
CA GLU A 25 32.81 -20.52 4.18
C GLU A 25 31.57 -20.57 5.09
N PHE A 26 30.42 -20.18 4.55
CA PHE A 26 29.13 -20.29 5.28
C PHE A 26 28.79 -21.76 5.45
N THR A 27 28.63 -22.21 6.69
CA THR A 27 28.19 -23.57 6.99
C THR A 27 26.70 -23.71 6.72
N VAL A 28 26.36 -24.34 5.60
CA VAL A 28 24.97 -24.59 5.24
C VAL A 28 24.37 -25.64 6.19
N ILE A 29 23.29 -25.28 6.87
CA ILE A 29 22.53 -26.23 7.68
C ILE A 29 21.74 -27.16 6.73
N PRO A 30 21.93 -28.49 6.77
CA PRO A 30 21.23 -29.42 5.91
C PRO A 30 19.71 -29.33 6.07
N THR A 31 19.00 -29.31 4.96
CA THR A 31 17.54 -29.38 4.94
C THR A 31 17.09 -30.79 4.62
N THR A 32 16.24 -31.36 5.48
CA THR A 32 15.70 -32.70 5.30
C THR A 32 14.82 -32.75 4.04
N LYS A 33 15.03 -33.76 3.20
CA LYS A 33 14.21 -33.98 2.02
C LYS A 33 13.07 -34.95 2.32
N ASN A 34 11.83 -34.41 2.28
CA ASN A 34 10.58 -35.20 2.35
C ASN A 34 9.90 -35.10 1.00
N THR A 35 10.15 -36.07 0.11
CA THR A 35 9.71 -36.02 -1.28
C THR A 35 8.21 -36.19 -1.41
N VAL A 36 7.55 -35.19 -1.97
CA VAL A 36 6.15 -35.25 -2.43
C VAL A 36 6.14 -35.23 -3.95
N LYS A 37 5.30 -36.07 -4.58
CA LYS A 37 5.07 -36.03 -6.02
C LYS A 37 3.62 -35.68 -6.32
N GLU A 38 3.41 -34.78 -7.26
CA GLU A 38 2.09 -34.38 -7.72
C GLU A 38 2.07 -34.24 -9.25
N TYR A 39 0.88 -34.31 -9.84
CA TYR A 39 0.69 -34.11 -11.27
C TYR A 39 -0.08 -32.82 -11.50
N ILE A 40 0.54 -31.85 -12.17
CA ILE A 40 -0.10 -30.57 -12.53
C ILE A 40 -0.06 -30.44 -14.05
N HIS A 41 -1.21 -30.28 -14.67
CA HIS A 41 -1.36 -30.24 -16.14
C HIS A 41 -0.71 -31.41 -16.88
N GLY A 42 -0.75 -32.63 -16.29
CA GLY A 42 -0.16 -33.83 -16.86
C GLY A 42 1.36 -33.96 -16.71
N ILE A 43 2.01 -33.05 -15.98
CA ILE A 43 3.45 -33.07 -15.69
C ILE A 43 3.65 -33.54 -14.26
N GLU A 44 4.52 -34.53 -14.05
CA GLU A 44 4.95 -34.95 -12.71
C GLU A 44 5.92 -33.90 -12.14
N LEU A 45 5.54 -33.31 -11.00
CA LEU A 45 6.38 -32.42 -10.22
C LEU A 45 6.85 -33.16 -8.96
N THR A 46 8.13 -33.00 -8.66
CA THR A 46 8.74 -33.57 -7.46
C THR A 46 9.18 -32.42 -6.56
N ASP A 47 8.63 -32.35 -5.36
CA ASP A 47 8.98 -31.37 -4.34
C ASP A 47 9.58 -32.08 -3.13
N HIS A 48 10.82 -31.72 -2.80
CA HIS A 48 11.52 -32.30 -1.64
C HIS A 48 11.29 -31.51 -0.36
N PHE A 49 10.71 -30.33 -0.44
CA PHE A 49 10.66 -29.34 0.64
C PHE A 49 9.25 -28.83 0.93
N ARG A 50 8.21 -29.50 0.45
CA ARG A 50 6.80 -29.15 0.70
C ARG A 50 6.48 -28.99 2.20
N TRP A 51 7.18 -29.74 3.05
CA TRP A 51 7.01 -29.68 4.50
C TRP A 51 7.35 -28.30 5.10
N LEU A 52 8.15 -27.47 4.40
CA LEU A 52 8.49 -26.10 4.84
C LEU A 52 7.32 -25.10 4.67
N GLU A 53 6.28 -25.43 3.93
CA GLU A 53 5.16 -24.52 3.66
C GLU A 53 4.30 -24.24 4.89
N ASP A 54 4.18 -25.19 5.81
CA ASP A 54 3.42 -25.01 7.05
C ASP A 54 4.28 -24.42 8.16
N LYS A 55 4.35 -23.09 8.21
CA LYS A 55 5.13 -22.32 9.18
C LYS A 55 4.79 -22.58 10.66
N ASN A 56 3.69 -23.27 10.96
CA ASN A 56 3.24 -23.56 12.31
C ASN A 56 3.73 -24.94 12.81
N GLN A 57 4.29 -25.78 11.94
CA GLN A 57 4.87 -27.06 12.34
C GLN A 57 6.15 -26.86 13.14
N THR A 58 6.31 -27.66 14.19
CA THR A 58 7.48 -27.58 15.09
C THR A 58 8.78 -27.75 14.32
N ASP A 59 8.84 -28.70 13.40
CA ASP A 59 10.03 -28.98 12.59
C ASP A 59 10.43 -27.79 11.71
N VAL A 60 9.44 -27.06 11.16
CA VAL A 60 9.67 -25.85 10.36
C VAL A 60 10.20 -24.72 11.26
N ILE A 61 9.60 -24.53 12.43
CA ILE A 61 10.03 -23.53 13.40
C ILE A 61 11.49 -23.81 13.84
N ASP A 62 11.81 -25.05 14.13
CA ASP A 62 13.17 -25.44 14.57
C ASP A 62 14.18 -25.32 13.43
N TRP A 63 13.82 -25.70 12.21
CA TRP A 63 14.66 -25.50 11.04
C TRP A 63 14.93 -24.03 10.79
N THR A 64 13.89 -23.18 10.81
CA THR A 64 14.00 -21.72 10.63
C THR A 64 14.93 -21.12 11.68
N ARG A 65 14.80 -21.52 12.95
CA ARG A 65 15.67 -21.04 14.03
C ARG A 65 17.12 -21.42 13.78
N LYS A 66 17.41 -22.67 13.45
CA LYS A 66 18.78 -23.14 13.13
C LYS A 66 19.41 -22.37 11.97
N GLN A 67 18.64 -22.12 10.89
CA GLN A 67 19.11 -21.33 9.74
C GLN A 67 19.41 -19.88 10.17
N HIS A 68 18.51 -19.29 10.97
CA HIS A 68 18.69 -17.94 11.49
C HIS A 68 19.97 -17.83 12.35
N ASP A 69 20.14 -18.72 13.31
CA ASP A 69 21.28 -18.71 14.23
C ASP A 69 22.61 -18.87 13.47
N ALA A 70 22.65 -19.80 12.50
CA ALA A 70 23.84 -19.99 11.66
C ALA A 70 24.16 -18.73 10.82
N THR A 71 23.11 -18.06 10.29
CA THR A 71 23.27 -16.82 9.51
C THR A 71 23.80 -15.69 10.40
N VAL A 72 23.21 -15.50 11.57
CA VAL A 72 23.63 -14.46 12.53
C VAL A 72 25.08 -14.70 12.98
N ASP A 73 25.42 -15.94 13.28
CA ASP A 73 26.79 -16.31 13.67
C ASP A 73 27.81 -16.07 12.55
N PHE A 74 27.43 -16.37 11.31
CA PHE A 74 28.27 -16.08 10.15
C PHE A 74 28.48 -14.58 9.96
N ILE A 75 27.40 -13.78 10.01
CA ILE A 75 27.47 -12.31 9.88
C ILE A 75 28.35 -11.74 10.99
N LYS A 76 28.17 -12.15 12.25
CA LYS A 76 28.98 -11.67 13.37
C LYS A 76 30.49 -11.98 13.22
N LYS A 77 30.83 -13.06 12.51
CA LYS A 77 32.23 -13.46 12.29
C LYS A 77 32.86 -12.78 11.07
N THR A 78 32.05 -12.42 10.08
CA THR A 78 32.56 -11.97 8.76
C THR A 78 32.30 -10.50 8.48
N ALA A 79 31.22 -9.92 9.03
CA ALA A 79 30.94 -8.50 8.86
C ALA A 79 31.94 -7.65 9.68
N PRO A 80 32.39 -6.50 9.14
CA PRO A 80 33.20 -5.57 9.90
C PRO A 80 32.42 -5.10 11.15
N ASP A 81 33.08 -5.10 12.30
CA ASP A 81 32.56 -4.46 13.48
C ASP A 81 32.65 -2.93 13.31
N ILE A 82 31.51 -2.28 13.30
CA ILE A 82 31.41 -0.82 13.25
C ILE A 82 30.91 -0.34 14.60
N PRO A 83 31.82 0.08 15.50
CA PRO A 83 31.45 0.49 16.85
C PRO A 83 30.42 1.64 16.83
N GLY A 84 29.35 1.50 17.59
CA GLY A 84 28.30 2.53 17.70
C GLY A 84 27.26 2.54 16.61
N LEU A 85 27.36 1.70 15.57
CA LEU A 85 26.39 1.68 14.45
C LEU A 85 24.98 1.33 14.93
N ASP A 86 24.86 0.33 15.79
CA ASP A 86 23.55 -0.09 16.33
C ASP A 86 22.88 1.02 17.15
N GLU A 87 23.66 1.74 17.96
CA GLU A 87 23.20 2.87 18.76
C GLU A 87 22.78 4.04 17.86
N GLU A 88 23.55 4.32 16.82
CA GLU A 88 23.23 5.38 15.87
C GLU A 88 21.96 5.07 15.09
N ILE A 89 21.82 3.84 14.58
CA ILE A 89 20.61 3.38 13.89
C ILE A 89 19.40 3.45 14.84
N LYS A 90 19.52 2.96 16.08
CA LYS A 90 18.45 3.05 17.06
C LYS A 90 18.06 4.50 17.34
N ALA A 91 19.02 5.41 17.48
CA ALA A 91 18.75 6.82 17.72
C ALA A 91 18.03 7.49 16.55
N LEU A 92 18.32 7.09 15.29
CA LEU A 92 17.61 7.57 14.10
C LEU A 92 16.14 7.10 14.06
N PHE A 93 15.86 5.88 14.51
CA PHE A 93 14.50 5.34 14.58
C PHE A 93 13.74 5.75 15.84
N ASP A 94 14.44 5.98 16.96
CA ASP A 94 13.84 6.39 18.24
C ASP A 94 13.78 7.93 18.37
N ARG A 95 13.22 8.57 17.36
CA ARG A 95 12.95 10.01 17.36
C ARG A 95 11.45 10.28 17.25
N GLU A 96 11.05 11.46 17.64
CA GLU A 96 9.70 11.91 17.38
C GLU A 96 9.48 12.06 15.87
N MET A 97 8.40 11.48 15.37
CA MET A 97 7.98 11.54 13.97
C MET A 97 6.49 11.85 13.91
N SER A 98 6.09 12.65 12.92
CA SER A 98 4.69 12.93 12.66
C SER A 98 4.42 12.95 11.16
N SER A 99 3.22 12.51 10.76
CA SER A 99 2.73 12.73 9.42
C SER A 99 2.38 14.21 9.21
N PRO A 100 2.28 14.68 7.97
CA PRO A 100 1.55 15.90 7.68
C PRO A 100 0.13 15.85 8.29
N PRO A 101 -0.40 16.97 8.77
CA PRO A 101 -1.76 17.03 9.28
C PRO A 101 -2.77 16.83 8.15
N ARG A 102 -3.81 16.07 8.41
CA ARG A 102 -4.94 15.86 7.50
C ARG A 102 -6.17 16.60 8.03
N LEU A 103 -6.55 17.66 7.34
CA LEU A 103 -7.77 18.40 7.70
C LEU A 103 -8.99 17.72 7.08
N LYS A 104 -9.97 17.38 7.91
CA LYS A 104 -11.30 16.91 7.50
C LYS A 104 -12.35 17.67 8.32
N LYS A 105 -13.17 18.50 7.65
CA LYS A 105 -14.14 19.40 8.28
C LYS A 105 -13.44 20.37 9.25
N ASP A 106 -13.79 20.30 10.52
CA ASP A 106 -13.33 21.15 11.62
C ASP A 106 -12.24 20.48 12.48
N ARG A 107 -11.69 19.35 12.00
CA ARG A 107 -10.71 18.53 12.73
C ARG A 107 -9.45 18.29 11.93
N GLU A 108 -8.36 18.31 12.63
CA GLU A 108 -7.08 17.84 12.14
C GLU A 108 -6.79 16.46 12.68
N PHE A 109 -6.18 15.62 11.84
CA PHE A 109 -5.73 14.28 12.20
C PHE A 109 -4.24 14.15 11.90
N ILE A 110 -3.49 13.62 12.85
CA ILE A 110 -2.05 13.44 12.72
C ILE A 110 -1.68 12.05 13.25
N SER A 111 -0.88 11.33 12.49
CA SER A 111 -0.21 10.13 12.99
C SER A 111 1.12 10.55 13.61
N LYS A 112 1.34 10.23 14.88
CA LYS A 112 2.57 10.58 15.61
C LYS A 112 3.16 9.35 16.27
N LYS A 113 4.49 9.30 16.29
CA LYS A 113 5.28 8.40 17.10
C LYS A 113 6.23 9.25 17.95
N LYS A 114 6.03 9.28 19.26
CA LYS A 114 6.94 9.98 20.19
C LYS A 114 8.20 9.16 20.42
N LYS A 115 9.27 9.80 20.86
CA LYS A 115 10.48 9.10 21.29
C LYS A 115 10.15 8.05 22.35
N GLY A 116 10.66 6.84 22.20
CA GLY A 116 10.39 5.69 23.07
C GLY A 116 9.09 4.92 22.76
N GLU A 117 8.21 5.44 21.88
CA GLU A 117 7.02 4.68 21.43
C GLU A 117 7.40 3.67 20.35
N LEU A 118 6.77 2.49 20.37
CA LEU A 118 7.04 1.40 19.42
C LEU A 118 6.38 1.61 18.06
N GLN A 119 5.20 2.26 18.03
CA GLN A 119 4.37 2.43 16.85
C GLN A 119 3.80 3.84 16.75
N PHE A 120 3.37 4.21 15.55
CA PHE A 120 2.58 5.42 15.35
C PHE A 120 1.20 5.26 15.94
N SER A 121 0.73 6.29 16.64
CA SER A 121 -0.63 6.44 17.14
C SER A 121 -1.37 7.50 16.34
N LEU A 122 -2.69 7.41 16.26
CA LEU A 122 -3.53 8.43 15.62
C LEU A 122 -4.03 9.42 16.66
N TYR A 123 -3.86 10.69 16.36
CA TYR A 123 -4.35 11.80 17.14
C TYR A 123 -5.36 12.63 16.34
N THR A 124 -6.32 13.23 17.04
CA THR A 124 -7.17 14.30 16.50
C THR A 124 -6.86 15.59 17.22
N ILE A 125 -6.90 16.72 16.50
CA ILE A 125 -6.82 18.05 17.06
C ILE A 125 -8.16 18.73 16.82
N PHE A 126 -8.82 19.13 17.89
CA PHE A 126 -10.10 19.81 17.86
C PHE A 126 -10.11 20.96 18.87
N ASN A 127 -10.43 22.18 18.44
CA ASN A 127 -10.38 23.39 19.24
C ASN A 127 -9.02 23.62 19.95
N GLY A 128 -7.92 23.21 19.28
CA GLY A 128 -6.56 23.33 19.84
C GLY A 128 -6.16 22.25 20.85
N GLU A 129 -7.06 21.32 21.18
CA GLU A 129 -6.77 20.19 22.06
C GLU A 129 -6.39 18.96 21.23
N GLU A 130 -5.25 18.34 21.56
CA GLU A 130 -4.76 17.12 20.93
C GLU A 130 -5.18 15.90 21.76
N ILE A 131 -5.89 14.98 21.13
CA ILE A 131 -6.41 13.75 21.76
C ILE A 131 -5.89 12.55 21.00
N LYS A 132 -5.24 11.61 21.69
CA LYS A 132 -4.89 10.30 21.12
C LYS A 132 -6.18 9.47 21.01
N ILE A 133 -6.58 9.14 19.78
CA ILE A 133 -7.82 8.40 19.51
C ILE A 133 -7.58 6.94 19.14
N PHE A 134 -6.34 6.57 18.77
CA PHE A 134 -6.00 5.17 18.53
C PHE A 134 -4.52 4.92 18.77
N ASP A 135 -4.23 3.83 19.48
CA ASP A 135 -2.88 3.36 19.78
C ASP A 135 -2.79 1.85 19.50
N PRO A 136 -2.04 1.40 18.48
CA PRO A 136 -1.94 -0.03 18.17
C PRO A 136 -1.20 -0.84 19.24
N VAL A 137 -0.39 -0.19 20.09
CA VAL A 137 0.31 -0.86 21.21
C VAL A 137 -0.68 -1.35 22.28
N LEU A 138 -1.85 -0.72 22.39
CA LEU A 138 -2.93 -1.21 23.26
C LEU A 138 -3.55 -2.53 22.76
N LEU A 139 -3.42 -2.85 21.46
CA LEU A 139 -3.84 -4.12 20.89
C LEU A 139 -2.75 -5.18 21.02
N ASP A 140 -1.49 -4.76 20.88
CA ASP A 140 -0.33 -5.64 20.91
C ASP A 140 0.84 -4.92 21.61
N PRO A 141 1.02 -5.15 22.92
CA PRO A 141 2.11 -4.53 23.68
C PRO A 141 3.52 -4.87 23.18
N SER A 142 3.68 -5.91 22.34
CA SER A 142 4.97 -6.23 21.71
C SER A 142 5.36 -5.23 20.61
N GLY A 143 4.44 -4.33 20.22
CA GLY A 143 4.65 -3.35 19.15
C GLY A 143 4.76 -3.94 17.75
N LYS A 144 4.29 -5.18 17.53
CA LYS A 144 4.34 -5.84 16.22
C LYS A 144 3.07 -5.60 15.38
N THR A 145 2.11 -4.84 15.91
CA THR A 145 0.91 -4.40 15.21
C THR A 145 1.03 -2.92 14.85
N SER A 146 0.79 -2.58 13.59
CA SER A 146 0.88 -1.21 13.07
C SER A 146 -0.39 -0.77 12.36
N ILE A 147 -0.62 0.54 12.30
CA ILE A 147 -1.66 1.15 11.46
C ILE A 147 -1.19 1.09 10.00
N THR A 148 -2.04 0.57 9.11
CA THR A 148 -1.75 0.45 7.68
C THR A 148 -2.65 1.33 6.80
N SER A 149 -3.84 1.66 7.29
CA SER A 149 -4.77 2.54 6.59
C SER A 149 -5.66 3.31 7.55
N ILE A 150 -6.05 4.51 7.15
CA ILE A 150 -7.02 5.33 7.87
C ILE A 150 -7.92 5.99 6.84
N THR A 151 -9.23 5.74 6.94
CA THR A 151 -10.24 6.40 6.12
C THR A 151 -11.30 7.02 7.01
N TYR A 152 -11.68 8.26 6.74
CA TYR A 152 -12.68 8.99 7.50
C TYR A 152 -14.01 8.99 6.77
N ASN A 153 -15.13 8.94 7.50
CA ASN A 153 -16.43 9.19 6.94
C ASN A 153 -16.58 10.68 6.56
N LYS A 154 -17.63 11.03 5.82
CA LYS A 154 -17.81 12.37 5.24
C LYS A 154 -17.75 13.52 6.25
N ASN A 155 -18.31 13.32 7.44
CA ASN A 155 -18.36 14.35 8.50
C ASN A 155 -17.19 14.25 9.50
N ALA A 156 -16.22 13.36 9.27
CA ALA A 156 -15.06 13.11 10.12
C ALA A 156 -15.38 12.66 11.56
N SER A 157 -16.61 12.21 11.82
CA SER A 157 -17.03 11.70 13.15
C SER A 157 -16.54 10.28 13.43
N LYS A 158 -16.20 9.53 12.37
CA LYS A 158 -15.72 8.15 12.45
C LYS A 158 -14.47 7.97 11.59
N ALA A 159 -13.56 7.14 12.05
CA ALA A 159 -12.40 6.66 11.29
C ALA A 159 -12.43 5.14 11.19
N ALA A 160 -12.25 4.59 10.00
CA ALA A 160 -11.95 3.18 9.81
C ALA A 160 -10.43 3.02 9.80
N ILE A 161 -9.90 2.32 10.78
CA ILE A 161 -8.47 2.13 11.00
C ILE A 161 -8.11 0.68 10.69
N GLY A 162 -7.29 0.51 9.66
CA GLY A 162 -6.71 -0.77 9.29
C GLY A 162 -5.43 -1.03 10.08
N THR A 163 -5.31 -2.24 10.62
CA THR A 163 -4.10 -2.70 11.33
C THR A 163 -3.63 -4.03 10.77
N GLN A 164 -2.31 -4.20 10.73
CA GLN A 164 -1.65 -5.46 10.39
C GLN A 164 -0.70 -5.87 11.50
N SER A 165 -0.62 -7.16 11.76
CA SER A 165 0.23 -7.71 12.83
C SER A 165 1.35 -8.58 12.25
N LYS A 166 2.57 -8.44 12.79
CA LYS A 166 3.74 -9.28 12.47
C LYS A 166 4.08 -9.34 10.97
N GLY A 167 3.84 -8.26 10.22
CA GLY A 167 4.09 -8.20 8.79
C GLY A 167 3.12 -9.03 7.94
N ALA A 168 1.99 -9.49 8.50
CA ALA A 168 0.96 -10.18 7.72
C ALA A 168 0.30 -9.20 6.74
N GLU A 169 -0.05 -9.69 5.54
CA GLU A 169 -0.77 -8.90 4.53
C GLU A 169 -2.29 -8.88 4.73
N ILE A 170 -2.75 -9.36 5.89
CA ILE A 170 -4.17 -9.40 6.26
C ILE A 170 -4.44 -8.21 7.18
N THR A 171 -5.42 -7.39 6.82
CA THR A 171 -5.78 -6.18 7.56
C THR A 171 -7.06 -6.40 8.35
N ASP A 172 -7.07 -5.95 9.59
CA ASP A 172 -8.26 -5.88 10.42
C ASP A 172 -8.71 -4.42 10.54
N ILE A 173 -9.99 -4.16 10.29
CA ILE A 173 -10.56 -2.81 10.33
C ILE A 173 -11.34 -2.59 11.63
N ARG A 174 -11.05 -1.49 12.31
CA ARG A 174 -11.78 -0.99 13.47
C ARG A 174 -12.39 0.36 13.16
N ILE A 175 -13.66 0.51 13.49
CA ILE A 175 -14.34 1.80 13.36
C ILE A 175 -14.22 2.53 14.69
N ILE A 176 -13.66 3.72 14.67
CA ILE A 176 -13.37 4.52 15.86
C ILE A 176 -14.19 5.83 15.80
N ASP A 177 -14.86 6.19 16.90
CA ASP A 177 -15.40 7.51 17.10
C ASP A 177 -14.24 8.51 17.26
N THR A 178 -14.15 9.49 16.39
CA THR A 178 -12.99 10.39 16.34
C THR A 178 -12.95 11.42 17.44
N LYS A 179 -14.03 11.59 18.21
CA LYS A 179 -14.08 12.49 19.35
C LYS A 179 -13.61 11.81 20.64
N THR A 180 -13.94 10.54 20.79
CA THR A 180 -13.76 9.82 22.06
C THR A 180 -12.68 8.74 21.99
N GLY A 181 -12.24 8.35 20.79
CA GLY A 181 -11.33 7.20 20.58
C GLY A 181 -11.99 5.84 20.85
N LYS A 182 -13.29 5.80 21.12
CA LYS A 182 -13.99 4.54 21.39
C LYS A 182 -14.26 3.78 20.10
N GLN A 183 -14.06 2.47 20.13
CA GLN A 183 -14.45 1.60 19.03
C GLN A 183 -15.98 1.51 18.94
N ILE A 184 -16.50 1.59 17.72
CA ILE A 184 -17.91 1.43 17.36
C ILE A 184 -18.09 0.06 16.71
N GLY A 185 -18.91 -0.79 17.32
CA GLY A 185 -19.15 -2.15 16.81
C GLY A 185 -17.97 -3.09 16.95
N GLU A 186 -18.01 -4.18 16.21
CA GLU A 186 -16.99 -5.23 16.22
C GLU A 186 -15.86 -4.93 15.23
N THR A 187 -14.73 -5.61 15.41
CA THR A 187 -13.62 -5.57 14.44
C THR A 187 -13.98 -6.39 13.21
N LEU A 188 -13.77 -5.83 12.03
CA LEU A 188 -13.89 -6.53 10.77
C LEU A 188 -12.54 -7.19 10.45
N TYR A 189 -12.50 -8.51 10.54
CA TYR A 189 -11.28 -9.28 10.34
C TYR A 189 -11.07 -9.64 8.87
N GLY A 190 -9.82 -9.59 8.42
CA GLY A 190 -9.44 -10.05 7.08
C GLY A 190 -10.06 -9.23 5.96
N ILE A 191 -9.91 -7.91 6.01
CA ILE A 191 -10.45 -6.96 5.01
C ILE A 191 -9.31 -6.45 4.12
N GLY A 192 -9.40 -6.70 2.82
CA GLY A 192 -8.45 -6.20 1.83
C GLY A 192 -8.66 -4.74 1.47
N SER A 193 -9.92 -4.28 1.38
CA SER A 193 -10.24 -2.87 1.15
C SER A 193 -11.50 -2.45 1.91
N PHE A 194 -11.57 -1.17 2.25
CA PHE A 194 -12.69 -0.54 2.93
C PHE A 194 -12.94 0.85 2.35
N SER A 195 -14.17 1.15 2.00
CA SER A 195 -14.61 2.46 1.55
C SER A 195 -15.96 2.82 2.18
N TRP A 196 -16.09 4.03 2.71
CA TRP A 196 -17.35 4.51 3.27
C TRP A 196 -18.40 4.68 2.18
N ALA A 197 -19.63 4.24 2.43
CA ALA A 197 -20.78 4.70 1.68
C ALA A 197 -21.21 6.08 2.20
N LYS A 198 -21.90 6.89 1.38
CA LYS A 198 -22.49 8.18 1.82
C LYS A 198 -23.56 8.01 2.90
N ASP A 199 -24.24 6.86 2.87
CA ASP A 199 -24.95 6.36 4.04
C ASP A 199 -23.93 5.85 5.04
N GLU A 200 -23.50 6.72 5.93
CA GLU A 200 -22.45 6.49 6.93
C GLU A 200 -22.73 5.34 7.92
N SER A 201 -23.87 4.65 7.77
CA SER A 201 -24.15 3.37 8.42
C SER A 201 -23.62 2.17 7.63
N LYS A 202 -23.11 2.38 6.41
CA LYS A 202 -22.64 1.33 5.50
C LYS A 202 -21.24 1.59 4.97
N ALA A 203 -20.62 0.52 4.50
CA ALA A 203 -19.31 0.56 3.84
C ALA A 203 -19.23 -0.51 2.75
N PHE A 204 -18.43 -0.23 1.71
CA PHE A 204 -17.98 -1.24 0.75
C PHE A 204 -16.76 -1.93 1.33
N ILE A 205 -16.81 -3.25 1.43
CA ILE A 205 -15.72 -4.07 1.95
C ILE A 205 -15.34 -5.17 0.96
N THR A 206 -14.07 -5.50 0.91
CA THR A 206 -13.56 -6.64 0.16
C THR A 206 -12.87 -7.58 1.16
N PRO A 207 -13.48 -8.71 1.55
CA PRO A 207 -12.82 -9.70 2.39
C PRO A 207 -11.56 -10.25 1.71
N ARG A 208 -10.46 -10.35 2.48
CA ARG A 208 -9.20 -10.94 2.06
C ARG A 208 -8.64 -11.79 3.20
N THR A 209 -9.29 -12.91 3.43
CA THR A 209 -8.88 -13.86 4.47
C THR A 209 -7.74 -14.76 3.96
N LYS A 210 -7.02 -15.40 4.90
CA LYS A 210 -6.01 -16.40 4.55
C LYS A 210 -6.58 -17.50 3.64
N GLU A 211 -7.79 -17.97 3.91
CA GLU A 211 -8.46 -18.99 3.13
C GLU A 211 -8.68 -18.55 1.66
N LEU A 212 -9.15 -17.32 1.44
CA LEU A 212 -9.35 -16.77 0.09
C LEU A 212 -8.03 -16.59 -0.66
N ILE A 213 -6.97 -16.20 0.04
CA ILE A 213 -5.63 -16.08 -0.53
C ILE A 213 -5.08 -17.46 -0.92
N ASP A 214 -5.12 -18.42 -0.01
CA ASP A 214 -4.58 -19.78 -0.24
C ASP A 214 -5.31 -20.48 -1.41
N LYS A 215 -6.63 -20.25 -1.54
CA LYS A 215 -7.46 -20.80 -2.64
C LYS A 215 -7.34 -20.00 -3.94
N GLN A 216 -6.62 -18.89 -3.95
CA GLN A 216 -6.58 -17.96 -5.09
C GLN A 216 -7.99 -17.59 -5.58
N SER A 217 -8.88 -17.30 -4.62
CA SER A 217 -10.28 -16.97 -4.93
C SER A 217 -10.41 -15.53 -5.43
N PRO A 218 -11.32 -15.24 -6.39
CA PRO A 218 -11.70 -13.88 -6.71
C PRO A 218 -12.21 -13.14 -5.47
N LEU A 219 -11.77 -11.90 -5.27
CA LEU A 219 -12.14 -11.10 -4.11
C LEU A 219 -13.34 -10.21 -4.44
N ALA A 220 -14.53 -10.63 -3.99
CA ALA A 220 -15.77 -9.91 -4.23
C ALA A 220 -15.90 -8.67 -3.33
N VAL A 221 -16.58 -7.63 -3.83
CA VAL A 221 -16.96 -6.44 -3.06
C VAL A 221 -18.37 -6.61 -2.51
N TYR A 222 -18.53 -6.28 -1.25
CA TYR A 222 -19.79 -6.36 -0.51
C TYR A 222 -20.19 -5.00 0.05
N LEU A 223 -21.51 -4.75 0.11
CA LEU A 223 -22.08 -3.66 0.90
C LEU A 223 -22.39 -4.19 2.30
N HIS A 224 -21.65 -3.69 3.28
CA HIS A 224 -21.74 -4.07 4.68
C HIS A 224 -22.46 -2.98 5.48
N THR A 225 -23.41 -3.37 6.32
CA THR A 225 -24.01 -2.48 7.31
C THR A 225 -23.22 -2.56 8.62
N LEU A 226 -22.72 -1.44 9.09
CA LEU A 226 -21.90 -1.37 10.29
C LEU A 226 -22.65 -1.88 11.51
N GLY A 227 -21.98 -2.66 12.35
CA GLY A 227 -22.58 -3.30 13.53
C GLY A 227 -23.33 -4.60 13.24
N GLN A 228 -23.46 -5.01 11.99
CA GLN A 228 -24.00 -6.33 11.62
C GLN A 228 -22.86 -7.33 11.38
N ASN A 229 -23.19 -8.62 11.37
CA ASN A 229 -22.20 -9.65 11.02
C ASN A 229 -21.79 -9.49 9.54
N PRO A 230 -20.49 -9.40 9.23
CA PRO A 230 -20.01 -9.26 7.84
C PRO A 230 -20.46 -10.36 6.88
N ILE A 231 -20.78 -11.56 7.39
CA ILE A 231 -21.33 -12.69 6.60
C ILE A 231 -22.68 -12.35 5.96
N THR A 232 -23.43 -11.42 6.55
CA THR A 232 -24.73 -10.97 6.03
C THR A 232 -24.62 -9.84 5.02
N ALA A 233 -23.41 -9.38 4.70
CA ALA A 233 -23.19 -8.30 3.76
C ALA A 233 -23.66 -8.71 2.34
N GLN A 234 -24.25 -7.74 1.63
CA GLN A 234 -24.74 -7.94 0.28
C GLN A 234 -23.58 -7.97 -0.72
N LYS A 235 -23.38 -9.10 -1.42
CA LYS A 235 -22.42 -9.17 -2.52
C LYS A 235 -22.87 -8.28 -3.68
N LEU A 236 -22.00 -7.38 -4.14
CA LEU A 236 -22.29 -6.44 -5.23
C LEU A 236 -21.59 -6.84 -6.53
N VAL A 237 -20.33 -7.21 -6.48
CA VAL A 237 -19.54 -7.62 -7.64
C VAL A 237 -18.52 -8.68 -7.21
N GLU A 238 -18.30 -9.64 -8.10
CA GLU A 238 -17.26 -10.66 -7.96
C GLU A 238 -16.50 -10.71 -9.29
N PRO A 239 -15.18 -10.46 -9.29
CA PRO A 239 -14.37 -10.58 -10.49
C PRO A 239 -14.40 -12.00 -11.07
N SER A 240 -14.24 -12.12 -12.38
CA SER A 240 -14.20 -13.41 -13.05
C SER A 240 -12.94 -14.23 -12.80
N ASP A 241 -11.88 -13.60 -12.30
CA ASP A 241 -10.57 -14.21 -12.06
C ASP A 241 -9.93 -13.59 -10.82
N ALA A 242 -9.15 -14.38 -10.07
CA ALA A 242 -8.43 -13.94 -8.88
C ALA A 242 -7.35 -12.86 -9.16
N LYS A 243 -6.90 -12.73 -10.40
CA LYS A 243 -5.94 -11.69 -10.83
C LYS A 243 -6.60 -10.34 -11.04
N ILE A 244 -7.93 -10.30 -11.10
CA ILE A 244 -8.71 -9.08 -11.27
C ILE A 244 -9.15 -8.57 -9.91
N SER A 245 -8.79 -7.34 -9.60
CA SER A 245 -9.30 -6.62 -8.43
C SER A 245 -10.59 -5.89 -8.79
N ALA A 246 -11.55 -5.88 -7.86
CA ALA A 246 -12.74 -5.05 -7.98
C ALA A 246 -12.80 -4.05 -6.82
N TRP A 247 -13.37 -2.88 -7.09
CA TRP A 247 -13.58 -1.84 -6.07
C TRP A 247 -14.83 -1.03 -6.37
N ILE A 248 -15.44 -0.53 -5.30
CA ILE A 248 -16.60 0.36 -5.37
C ILE A 248 -16.35 1.51 -4.39
N TYR A 249 -16.63 2.73 -4.83
CA TYR A 249 -16.65 3.90 -3.96
C TYR A 249 -17.75 4.86 -4.38
N GLU A 250 -18.11 5.77 -3.49
CA GLU A 250 -19.02 6.87 -3.78
C GLU A 250 -18.24 8.18 -3.78
N THR A 251 -18.51 9.03 -4.77
CA THR A 251 -17.80 10.30 -4.95
C THR A 251 -18.05 11.22 -3.75
N GLU A 252 -17.04 11.99 -3.33
CA GLU A 252 -17.14 12.83 -2.13
C GLU A 252 -18.13 13.98 -2.30
N TYR A 253 -18.15 14.58 -3.46
CA TYR A 253 -18.89 15.83 -3.73
C TYR A 253 -20.19 15.60 -4.51
N GLU A 254 -20.19 14.73 -5.48
CA GLU A 254 -21.32 14.37 -6.33
C GLU A 254 -22.02 13.10 -5.83
N ASP A 255 -23.22 12.80 -6.33
CA ASP A 255 -24.00 11.63 -5.94
C ASP A 255 -23.81 10.45 -6.91
N PHE A 256 -22.54 10.11 -7.18
CA PHE A 256 -22.18 8.98 -8.04
C PHE A 256 -21.57 7.83 -7.25
N GLN A 257 -21.91 6.62 -7.67
CA GLN A 257 -21.26 5.40 -7.26
C GLN A 257 -20.43 4.88 -8.43
N VAL A 258 -19.15 4.69 -8.20
CA VAL A 258 -18.15 4.27 -9.20
C VAL A 258 -17.73 2.84 -8.92
N TRP A 259 -17.72 2.03 -9.95
CA TRP A 259 -17.35 0.63 -9.92
C TRP A 259 -16.15 0.41 -10.83
N GLY A 260 -15.11 -0.20 -10.30
CA GLY A 260 -13.91 -0.53 -11.07
C GLY A 260 -13.59 -2.00 -10.98
N GLU A 261 -13.08 -2.53 -12.08
CA GLU A 261 -12.48 -3.86 -12.17
C GLU A 261 -11.20 -3.76 -13.00
N GLY A 262 -10.12 -4.42 -12.58
CA GLY A 262 -8.88 -4.37 -13.35
C GLY A 262 -7.76 -5.23 -12.78
N ASP A 263 -6.74 -5.40 -13.60
CA ASP A 263 -5.48 -6.03 -13.24
C ASP A 263 -4.36 -4.99 -13.09
N PHE A 264 -3.10 -5.45 -13.16
CA PHE A 264 -1.94 -4.55 -13.09
C PHE A 264 -1.84 -3.60 -14.30
N TYR A 265 -2.37 -3.95 -15.47
CA TYR A 265 -2.17 -3.22 -16.72
C TYR A 265 -3.42 -2.53 -17.25
N THR A 266 -4.60 -3.04 -16.93
CA THR A 266 -5.86 -2.65 -17.56
C THR A 266 -6.97 -2.47 -16.54
N ASN A 267 -7.98 -1.65 -16.89
CA ASN A 267 -9.19 -1.58 -16.08
C ASN A 267 -10.46 -1.26 -16.89
N THR A 268 -11.59 -1.54 -16.25
CA THR A 268 -12.92 -1.18 -16.68
C THR A 268 -13.56 -0.32 -15.59
N ILE A 269 -14.12 0.83 -15.97
CA ILE A 269 -14.80 1.74 -15.06
C ILE A 269 -16.28 1.84 -15.47
N LYS A 270 -17.13 1.70 -14.47
CA LYS A 270 -18.58 1.86 -14.59
C LYS A 270 -19.04 2.87 -13.53
N PHE A 271 -20.15 3.56 -13.79
CA PHE A 271 -20.74 4.45 -12.79
C PHE A 271 -22.25 4.49 -12.90
N ARG A 272 -22.90 4.97 -11.85
CA ARG A 272 -24.32 5.32 -11.79
C ARG A 272 -24.54 6.41 -10.74
N THR A 273 -25.72 7.03 -10.73
CA THR A 273 -26.15 7.83 -9.58
C THR A 273 -26.46 6.92 -8.40
N ILE A 274 -26.20 7.38 -7.17
CA ILE A 274 -26.39 6.56 -5.95
C ILE A 274 -27.84 6.13 -5.80
N GLN A 275 -28.81 6.99 -6.17
CA GLN A 275 -30.23 6.73 -6.07
C GLN A 275 -30.77 5.78 -7.16
N SER A 276 -30.00 5.52 -8.20
CA SER A 276 -30.43 4.63 -9.29
C SER A 276 -30.38 3.17 -8.85
N ASN A 277 -31.43 2.42 -9.20
CA ASN A 277 -31.45 0.96 -9.10
C ASN A 277 -30.97 0.27 -10.39
N GLU A 278 -30.60 1.05 -11.43
CA GLU A 278 -30.09 0.50 -12.68
C GLU A 278 -28.67 -0.04 -12.51
N ASN A 279 -28.29 -0.95 -13.40
CA ASN A 279 -26.92 -1.44 -13.47
C ASN A 279 -25.95 -0.28 -13.81
N PRO A 280 -24.76 -0.22 -13.21
CA PRO A 280 -23.79 0.80 -13.54
C PRO A 280 -23.40 0.76 -15.02
N LYS A 281 -23.40 1.94 -15.68
CA LYS A 281 -23.01 2.08 -17.08
C LYS A 281 -21.50 2.05 -17.23
N THR A 282 -20.98 1.27 -18.18
CA THR A 282 -19.55 1.28 -18.51
C THR A 282 -19.22 2.60 -19.23
N ILE A 283 -18.21 3.31 -18.72
CA ILE A 283 -17.72 4.59 -19.26
C ILE A 283 -16.27 4.49 -19.76
N TYR A 284 -15.55 3.48 -19.31
CA TYR A 284 -14.22 3.12 -19.81
C TYR A 284 -14.01 1.61 -19.75
N SER A 285 -13.35 1.05 -20.74
CA SER A 285 -12.86 -0.33 -20.75
C SER A 285 -11.74 -0.46 -21.76
N SER A 286 -10.60 -1.01 -21.35
CA SER A 286 -9.46 -1.27 -22.22
C SER A 286 -8.82 -2.62 -21.87
N LYS A 287 -8.17 -3.22 -22.87
CA LYS A 287 -7.33 -4.41 -22.71
C LYS A 287 -5.83 -4.10 -22.76
N GLU A 288 -5.47 -2.80 -22.87
CA GLU A 288 -4.09 -2.34 -23.07
C GLU A 288 -3.71 -1.22 -22.09
N TYR A 289 -4.70 -0.42 -21.65
CA TYR A 289 -4.46 0.81 -20.92
C TYR A 289 -5.31 0.91 -19.66
N LYS A 290 -4.94 1.86 -18.78
CA LYS A 290 -5.70 2.24 -17.60
C LYS A 290 -6.21 3.66 -17.67
N ALA A 291 -7.36 3.90 -17.05
CA ALA A 291 -7.87 5.24 -16.79
C ALA A 291 -8.42 5.31 -15.35
N TYR A 292 -8.11 6.41 -14.67
CA TYR A 292 -8.51 6.68 -13.30
C TYR A 292 -9.36 7.94 -13.28
N PRO A 293 -10.69 7.83 -13.04
CA PRO A 293 -11.59 8.96 -13.04
C PRO A 293 -11.62 9.69 -11.70
N GLU A 294 -11.60 11.02 -11.75
CA GLU A 294 -11.94 11.94 -10.67
C GLU A 294 -13.17 12.72 -11.07
N PHE A 295 -14.18 12.77 -10.19
CA PHE A 295 -15.43 13.48 -10.47
C PHE A 295 -15.44 14.81 -9.73
N ARG A 296 -15.72 15.91 -10.48
CA ARG A 296 -15.82 17.24 -9.90
C ARG A 296 -16.68 18.17 -10.73
N ASN A 297 -17.67 18.84 -10.12
CA ASN A 297 -18.51 19.84 -10.76
C ASN A 297 -19.18 19.35 -12.06
N ASN A 298 -19.71 18.12 -12.08
CA ASN A 298 -20.28 17.43 -13.24
C ASN A 298 -19.27 17.12 -14.37
N ASP A 299 -18.00 17.33 -14.14
CA ASP A 299 -16.94 16.89 -15.05
C ASP A 299 -16.28 15.61 -14.54
N ILE A 300 -15.74 14.82 -15.46
CA ILE A 300 -14.94 13.64 -15.19
C ILE A 300 -13.53 13.93 -15.71
N TYR A 301 -12.55 13.95 -14.82
CA TYR A 301 -11.15 14.09 -15.15
C TYR A 301 -10.51 12.70 -15.13
N TRP A 302 -9.76 12.39 -16.15
CA TRP A 302 -9.18 11.07 -16.35
C TRP A 302 -7.67 11.15 -16.38
N MET A 303 -6.99 10.52 -15.42
CA MET A 303 -5.58 10.22 -15.60
C MET A 303 -5.46 8.89 -16.34
N THR A 304 -4.75 8.85 -17.47
CA THR A 304 -4.67 7.68 -18.33
C THR A 304 -3.32 7.54 -19.02
N ASN A 305 -2.89 6.31 -19.23
CA ASN A 305 -1.76 5.97 -20.08
C ASN A 305 -2.17 5.57 -21.50
N ASP A 306 -3.41 5.82 -21.90
CA ASP A 306 -3.90 5.52 -23.25
C ASP A 306 -3.14 6.36 -24.30
N HIS A 307 -2.29 5.68 -25.10
CA HIS A 307 -1.33 6.31 -26.04
C HIS A 307 -0.50 7.44 -25.38
N ALA A 308 -0.14 7.29 -24.09
CA ALA A 308 0.64 8.23 -23.30
C ALA A 308 1.36 7.50 -22.17
N PRO A 309 2.53 6.84 -22.44
CA PRO A 309 3.27 6.06 -21.43
C PRO A 309 3.57 6.82 -20.13
N ASN A 310 3.77 8.14 -20.21
CA ASN A 310 4.00 8.99 -19.03
C ASN A 310 2.72 9.56 -18.44
N PHE A 311 1.56 9.05 -18.86
CA PHE A 311 0.23 9.54 -18.51
C PHE A 311 -0.09 10.94 -19.05
N LYS A 312 -1.38 11.19 -19.19
CA LYS A 312 -2.00 12.48 -19.53
C LYS A 312 -3.26 12.66 -18.71
N VAL A 313 -3.75 13.89 -18.60
CA VAL A 313 -5.07 14.16 -18.01
C VAL A 313 -6.04 14.55 -19.13
N MET A 314 -7.18 13.87 -19.18
CA MET A 314 -8.27 14.14 -20.11
C MET A 314 -9.51 14.58 -19.34
N LYS A 315 -10.49 15.16 -20.04
CA LYS A 315 -11.73 15.65 -19.44
C LYS A 315 -12.93 15.30 -20.31
N SER A 316 -13.98 14.76 -19.67
CA SER A 316 -15.33 14.59 -20.21
C SER A 316 -16.37 15.14 -19.23
N ASN A 317 -17.66 15.04 -19.56
CA ASN A 317 -18.74 15.51 -18.70
C ASN A 317 -19.65 14.35 -18.32
N VAL A 318 -20.26 14.39 -17.14
CA VAL A 318 -21.14 13.30 -16.64
C VAL A 318 -22.38 13.06 -17.54
N ASN A 319 -22.79 14.05 -18.34
CA ASN A 319 -23.86 13.89 -19.31
C ASN A 319 -23.42 13.19 -20.62
N SER A 320 -22.11 13.14 -20.86
CA SER A 320 -21.44 12.40 -21.95
C SER A 320 -20.19 11.70 -21.34
N PRO A 321 -20.42 10.70 -20.50
CA PRO A 321 -19.39 10.22 -19.58
C PRO A 321 -18.41 9.24 -20.22
N GLU A 322 -18.69 8.78 -21.45
CA GLU A 322 -17.85 7.83 -22.15
C GLU A 322 -16.46 8.43 -22.39
N PHE A 323 -15.41 7.67 -22.06
CA PHE A 323 -14.03 8.09 -22.25
C PHE A 323 -13.72 8.53 -23.70
N ALA A 324 -14.40 7.92 -24.68
CA ALA A 324 -14.28 8.29 -26.11
C ALA A 324 -14.68 9.74 -26.40
N THR A 325 -15.47 10.39 -25.54
CA THR A 325 -15.85 11.81 -25.66
C THR A 325 -14.87 12.76 -24.95
N ALA A 326 -13.91 12.21 -24.19
CA ALA A 326 -12.98 13.01 -23.44
C ALA A 326 -11.95 13.71 -24.36
N THR A 327 -11.64 14.94 -24.00
CA THR A 327 -10.59 15.73 -24.67
C THR A 327 -9.35 15.84 -23.77
N THR A 328 -8.17 15.92 -24.39
CA THR A 328 -6.94 16.11 -23.64
C THR A 328 -6.94 17.48 -22.98
N LEU A 329 -6.76 17.50 -21.66
CA LEU A 329 -6.68 18.70 -20.84
C LEU A 329 -5.22 19.05 -20.51
N ILE A 330 -4.45 18.07 -20.04
CA ILE A 330 -3.02 18.20 -19.80
C ILE A 330 -2.35 17.09 -20.60
N PRO A 331 -1.58 17.42 -21.65
CA PRO A 331 -0.93 16.42 -22.49
C PRO A 331 0.19 15.68 -21.75
N GLU A 332 0.57 14.53 -22.29
CA GLU A 332 1.76 13.82 -21.86
C GLU A 332 3.00 14.71 -21.96
N GLY A 333 3.84 14.65 -20.95
CA GLY A 333 5.13 15.33 -20.90
C GLY A 333 6.33 14.36 -20.89
N GLU A 334 7.52 14.92 -20.67
CA GLU A 334 8.75 14.13 -20.53
C GLU A 334 8.82 13.36 -19.21
N THR A 335 7.99 13.70 -18.25
CA THR A 335 7.97 13.14 -16.90
C THR A 335 6.66 12.40 -16.63
N VAL A 336 6.76 11.33 -15.84
CA VAL A 336 5.60 10.50 -15.51
C VAL A 336 4.69 11.23 -14.54
N ILE A 337 3.41 11.36 -14.89
CA ILE A 337 2.36 11.80 -13.97
C ILE A 337 2.08 10.64 -13.00
N ASP A 338 2.30 10.89 -11.71
CA ASP A 338 2.10 9.91 -10.63
C ASP A 338 0.71 10.05 -9.98
N GLY A 339 0.11 11.23 -10.08
CA GLY A 339 -1.22 11.53 -9.57
C GLY A 339 -1.68 12.93 -9.88
N PHE A 340 -2.93 13.22 -9.58
CA PHE A 340 -3.49 14.56 -9.64
C PHE A 340 -4.62 14.74 -8.62
N GLU A 341 -4.84 15.97 -8.22
CA GLU A 341 -5.91 16.38 -7.31
C GLU A 341 -6.65 17.57 -7.90
N ILE A 342 -7.97 17.62 -7.74
CA ILE A 342 -8.82 18.70 -8.24
C ILE A 342 -9.40 19.48 -7.06
N THR A 343 -9.08 20.76 -7.04
CA THR A 343 -9.68 21.73 -6.11
C THR A 343 -10.82 22.49 -6.79
N ASN A 344 -11.41 23.46 -6.09
CA ASN A 344 -12.44 24.31 -6.69
C ASN A 344 -11.93 25.18 -7.85
N SER A 345 -10.62 25.47 -7.92
CA SER A 345 -10.06 26.41 -8.90
C SER A 345 -8.85 25.88 -9.64
N TRP A 346 -8.23 24.79 -9.16
CA TRP A 346 -6.95 24.31 -9.66
C TRP A 346 -6.93 22.79 -9.82
N ILE A 347 -6.10 22.35 -10.74
CA ILE A 347 -5.65 20.97 -10.86
C ILE A 347 -4.20 20.96 -10.39
N ILE A 348 -3.88 20.14 -9.40
CA ILE A 348 -2.53 19.92 -8.90
C ILE A 348 -2.06 18.57 -9.44
N VAL A 349 -1.07 18.59 -10.30
CA VAL A 349 -0.48 17.37 -10.88
C VAL A 349 0.81 17.06 -10.13
N GLN A 350 0.90 15.87 -9.62
CA GLN A 350 2.13 15.29 -9.10
C GLN A 350 2.86 14.56 -10.23
N ASP A 351 4.09 14.95 -10.53
CA ASP A 351 4.96 14.21 -11.44
C ASP A 351 6.32 13.90 -10.79
N LYS A 352 7.08 13.01 -11.43
CA LYS A 352 8.42 12.63 -10.98
C LYS A 352 9.45 12.94 -12.03
N LYS A 353 10.50 13.67 -11.63
CA LYS A 353 11.71 13.88 -12.42
C LYS A 353 12.93 13.46 -11.59
N ASP A 354 13.77 12.58 -12.14
CA ASP A 354 14.98 12.12 -11.46
C ASP A 354 14.70 11.63 -10.03
N ILE A 355 13.64 10.80 -9.86
CA ILE A 355 13.08 10.30 -8.59
C ILE A 355 12.49 11.35 -7.64
N MET A 356 12.60 12.64 -7.95
CA MET A 356 12.05 13.71 -7.11
C MET A 356 10.60 14.03 -7.50
N THR A 357 9.74 14.12 -6.49
CA THR A 357 8.35 14.58 -6.65
C THR A 357 8.30 16.07 -6.92
N ARG A 358 7.47 16.47 -7.88
CA ARG A 358 7.13 17.87 -8.17
C ARG A 358 5.62 18.04 -8.19
N LEU A 359 5.16 19.21 -7.80
CA LEU A 359 3.75 19.58 -7.81
C LEU A 359 3.53 20.75 -8.76
N LYS A 360 2.81 20.51 -9.85
CA LYS A 360 2.48 21.51 -10.85
C LYS A 360 1.03 21.92 -10.75
N VAL A 361 0.78 23.21 -10.78
CA VAL A 361 -0.54 23.80 -10.68
C VAL A 361 -1.02 24.23 -12.07
N TYR A 362 -2.22 23.80 -12.42
CA TYR A 362 -2.92 24.15 -13.65
C TYR A 362 -4.30 24.73 -13.30
N ASP A 363 -4.84 25.60 -14.16
CA ASP A 363 -6.24 25.97 -14.04
C ASP A 363 -7.18 24.83 -14.49
N LEU A 364 -8.50 25.00 -14.31
CA LEU A 364 -9.48 23.98 -14.71
C LEU A 364 -9.65 23.84 -16.25
N GLN A 365 -8.96 24.68 -17.03
CA GLN A 365 -8.85 24.62 -18.48
C GLN A 365 -7.56 23.92 -18.94
N GLY A 366 -6.70 23.51 -18.00
CA GLY A 366 -5.44 22.81 -18.28
C GLY A 366 -4.28 23.74 -18.60
N ASN A 367 -4.41 25.05 -18.41
CA ASN A 367 -3.29 25.97 -18.59
C ASN A 367 -2.36 25.91 -17.37
N TYR A 368 -1.07 25.71 -17.63
CA TYR A 368 -0.04 25.71 -16.59
C TYR A 368 0.05 27.08 -15.91
N HIS A 369 0.08 27.07 -14.59
CA HIS A 369 0.23 28.28 -13.77
C HIS A 369 1.61 28.38 -13.13
N LYS A 370 2.01 27.38 -12.35
CA LYS A 370 3.31 27.35 -11.65
C LYS A 370 3.65 25.94 -11.15
N GLU A 371 4.90 25.75 -10.79
CA GLU A 371 5.37 24.67 -9.93
C GLU A 371 5.39 25.15 -8.48
N LEU A 372 4.99 24.29 -7.54
CA LEU A 372 5.09 24.57 -6.11
C LEU A 372 6.50 24.26 -5.63
N GLU A 373 7.11 25.23 -4.97
CA GLU A 373 8.40 25.02 -4.32
C GLU A 373 8.22 24.13 -3.09
N LEU A 374 8.90 22.99 -3.07
CA LEU A 374 8.89 22.06 -1.94
C LEU A 374 10.06 22.39 -1.02
N PRO A 375 9.90 22.26 0.32
CA PRO A 375 10.91 22.71 1.29
C PRO A 375 12.20 21.88 1.23
N GLU A 376 12.11 20.62 0.80
CA GLU A 376 13.25 19.70 0.70
C GLU A 376 13.08 18.76 -0.49
N PHE A 377 14.21 18.20 -0.98
CA PHE A 377 14.20 17.17 -2.00
C PHE A 377 13.85 15.82 -1.37
N GLY A 378 12.82 15.16 -1.90
CA GLY A 378 12.40 13.85 -1.41
C GLY A 378 11.18 13.32 -2.15
N ASN A 379 10.76 12.12 -1.75
CA ASN A 379 9.52 11.47 -2.20
C ASN A 379 8.48 11.51 -1.09
#